data_1dd7858ccb9494b2634a6c905e5ff48a
#
_entry.id   1dd7858ccb9494b2634a6c905e5ff48a
#
_cell.length_a   1.000
_cell.length_b   1.000
_cell.length_c   1.000
_cell.angle_alpha   90.00
_cell.angle_beta   90.00
_cell.angle_gamma   90.00
#
_symmetry.space_group_name_H-M   'P 1'
#
loop_
_entity.id
_entity.type
_entity.pdbx_description
1 polymer ?
#
loop_
_entity_poly.entity_id
_entity_poly.type
_entity_poly.pdbx_seq_one_letter_code
_entity_poly.pdbx_strand_id
1 'polypeptide(L)'
;MDGPLVPLTTVPREKLRLAFTVNGEARDLVVESYKTLLEVLREDLGLTGTKHGCELGECGACAVLLDGDLVLSCLVAAVECQDRSAVTVEGLRNGPELHPLQAAFADHGAAQCGYCTPGMLVAAKSLLERNPDPSRDQIAEALSGQICRCTGYLQIFDAVAAAARMMRGEPAPPPQLPRVYRGDGDGRED
;
A
#
# COMPACT_ATOMS: atom_id res chain seq x y z
N MET A 1 28.06 13.27 -32.16
CA MET A 1 28.43 11.93 -31.63
C MET A 1 27.30 10.96 -31.97
N ASP A 2 27.31 10.48 -33.23
CA ASP A 2 26.26 9.59 -33.74
C ASP A 2 26.83 8.17 -33.85
N GLY A 3 26.96 7.51 -32.67
CA GLY A 3 27.19 6.07 -32.67
C GLY A 3 25.94 5.34 -33.12
N PRO A 4 26.07 4.18 -33.82
CA PRO A 4 24.92 3.42 -34.27
C PRO A 4 24.08 3.00 -33.03
N LEU A 5 22.76 3.31 -33.09
CA LEU A 5 21.81 2.85 -32.05
C LEU A 5 21.84 1.31 -32.05
N VAL A 6 22.17 0.72 -30.92
CA VAL A 6 22.10 -0.74 -30.75
C VAL A 6 20.61 -1.10 -30.70
N PRO A 7 20.11 -1.99 -31.57
CA PRO A 7 18.72 -2.40 -31.54
C PRO A 7 18.39 -3.04 -30.18
N LEU A 8 17.32 -2.62 -29.52
CA LEU A 8 16.85 -3.15 -28.22
C LEU A 8 16.62 -4.69 -28.23
N THR A 9 16.41 -5.24 -29.42
CA THR A 9 16.23 -6.68 -29.62
C THR A 9 17.49 -7.51 -29.45
N THR A 10 18.67 -6.89 -29.33
CA THR A 10 19.97 -7.59 -29.19
C THR A 10 20.47 -7.66 -27.73
N VAL A 11 19.76 -7.04 -26.77
CA VAL A 11 20.12 -7.18 -25.37
C VAL A 11 19.66 -8.56 -24.89
N PRO A 12 20.60 -9.45 -24.47
CA PRO A 12 20.21 -10.74 -23.92
C PRO A 12 19.31 -10.54 -22.69
N ARG A 13 18.11 -11.09 -22.72
CA ARG A 13 17.22 -11.12 -21.56
C ARG A 13 17.64 -12.30 -20.70
N GLU A 14 18.51 -12.03 -19.74
CA GLU A 14 18.90 -13.06 -18.79
C GLU A 14 17.75 -13.36 -17.84
N LYS A 15 17.48 -14.64 -17.65
CA LYS A 15 16.55 -15.13 -16.64
C LYS A 15 17.33 -15.59 -15.42
N LEU A 16 16.78 -15.31 -14.26
CA LEU A 16 17.35 -15.76 -13.00
C LEU A 16 16.29 -16.50 -12.18
N ARG A 17 16.74 -17.42 -11.36
CA ARG A 17 15.90 -18.07 -10.35
C ARG A 17 15.82 -17.15 -9.14
N LEU A 18 14.60 -16.86 -8.72
CA LEU A 18 14.29 -16.06 -7.56
C LEU A 18 13.49 -16.90 -6.56
N ALA A 19 14.09 -17.18 -5.41
CA ALA A 19 13.43 -17.86 -4.30
C ALA A 19 13.29 -16.89 -3.13
N PHE A 20 12.06 -16.63 -2.69
CA PHE A 20 11.74 -15.70 -1.60
C PHE A 20 10.38 -16.03 -0.98
N THR A 21 10.02 -15.40 0.11
CA THR A 21 8.73 -15.59 0.75
C THR A 21 7.79 -14.43 0.43
N VAL A 22 6.53 -14.72 0.07
CA VAL A 22 5.51 -13.70 -0.15
C VAL A 22 4.26 -14.05 0.65
N ASN A 23 3.84 -13.16 1.53
CA ASN A 23 2.68 -13.34 2.40
C ASN A 23 2.73 -14.65 3.21
N GLY A 24 3.94 -15.03 3.67
CA GLY A 24 4.17 -16.25 4.43
C GLY A 24 4.32 -17.53 3.59
N GLU A 25 4.18 -17.46 2.27
CA GLU A 25 4.34 -18.60 1.37
C GLU A 25 5.66 -18.54 0.61
N ALA A 26 6.42 -19.63 0.60
CA ALA A 26 7.64 -19.74 -0.20
C ALA A 26 7.30 -19.73 -1.70
N ARG A 27 8.02 -18.91 -2.46
CA ARG A 27 7.91 -18.79 -3.92
C ARG A 27 9.26 -19.09 -4.56
N ASP A 28 9.23 -19.80 -5.65
CA ASP A 28 10.42 -20.18 -6.43
C ASP A 28 10.06 -19.99 -7.91
N LEU A 29 10.65 -18.97 -8.52
CA LEU A 29 10.25 -18.46 -9.83
C LEU A 29 11.49 -18.32 -10.73
N VAL A 30 11.24 -18.32 -12.04
CA VAL A 30 12.23 -17.90 -13.03
C VAL A 30 11.74 -16.59 -13.64
N VAL A 31 12.43 -15.50 -13.35
CA VAL A 31 12.04 -14.15 -13.76
C VAL A 31 13.10 -13.51 -14.66
N GLU A 32 12.70 -12.51 -15.42
CA GLU A 32 13.66 -11.70 -16.19
C GLU A 32 14.50 -10.84 -15.23
N SER A 33 15.82 -10.75 -15.44
CA SER A 33 16.75 -10.10 -14.52
C SER A 33 16.51 -8.60 -14.31
N TYR A 34 15.82 -7.95 -15.24
CA TYR A 34 15.51 -6.52 -15.17
C TYR A 34 14.21 -6.19 -14.39
N LYS A 35 13.41 -7.22 -14.05
CA LYS A 35 12.13 -6.98 -13.36
C LYS A 35 12.32 -6.35 -12.00
N THR A 36 11.40 -5.46 -11.65
CA THR A 36 11.21 -4.94 -10.30
C THR A 36 10.39 -5.92 -9.45
N LEU A 37 10.45 -5.76 -8.13
CA LEU A 37 9.58 -6.52 -7.22
C LEU A 37 8.10 -6.28 -7.56
N LEU A 38 7.72 -5.06 -7.95
CA LEU A 38 6.36 -4.74 -8.35
C LEU A 38 5.87 -5.59 -9.52
N GLU A 39 6.70 -5.73 -10.57
CA GLU A 39 6.36 -6.55 -11.74
C GLU A 39 6.25 -8.03 -11.38
N VAL A 40 7.18 -8.55 -10.58
CA VAL A 40 7.11 -9.94 -10.10
C VAL A 40 5.83 -10.20 -9.29
N LEU A 41 5.49 -9.33 -8.35
CA LEU A 41 4.28 -9.47 -7.55
C LEU A 41 3.03 -9.49 -8.43
N ARG A 42 2.92 -8.57 -9.38
CA ARG A 42 1.70 -8.39 -10.18
C ARG A 42 1.59 -9.33 -11.36
N GLU A 43 2.69 -9.58 -12.09
CA GLU A 43 2.68 -10.30 -13.35
C GLU A 43 2.98 -11.78 -13.18
N ASP A 44 3.97 -12.11 -12.35
CA ASP A 44 4.39 -13.51 -12.18
C ASP A 44 3.60 -14.21 -11.06
N LEU A 45 3.19 -13.47 -9.99
CA LEU A 45 2.45 -14.02 -8.86
C LEU A 45 0.95 -13.68 -8.88
N GLY A 46 0.49 -12.77 -9.73
CA GLY A 46 -0.91 -12.37 -9.82
C GLY A 46 -1.42 -11.57 -8.61
N LEU A 47 -0.51 -11.05 -7.74
CA LEU A 47 -0.85 -10.24 -6.59
C LEU A 47 -1.08 -8.78 -7.01
N THR A 48 -2.27 -8.51 -7.52
CA THR A 48 -2.63 -7.23 -8.14
C THR A 48 -3.04 -6.13 -7.16
N GLY A 49 -3.10 -6.44 -5.86
CA GLY A 49 -3.38 -5.47 -4.80
C GLY A 49 -2.34 -4.36 -4.75
N THR A 50 -1.06 -4.68 -4.82
CA THR A 50 0.02 -3.70 -4.99
C THR A 50 -0.14 -3.00 -6.34
N LYS A 51 -0.19 -1.65 -6.36
CA LYS A 51 -0.56 -0.88 -7.56
C LYS A 51 0.62 -0.26 -8.28
N HIS A 52 0.49 -0.19 -9.60
CA HIS A 52 1.45 0.40 -10.53
C HIS A 52 1.06 1.86 -10.80
N GLY A 53 1.71 2.82 -10.12
CA GLY A 53 1.34 4.24 -10.20
C GLY A 53 2.32 5.07 -11.04
N CYS A 54 3.43 5.52 -10.44
CA CYS A 54 4.35 6.47 -11.07
C CYS A 54 5.65 5.85 -11.58
N GLU A 55 6.09 4.70 -11.04
CA GLU A 55 7.39 4.04 -11.30
C GLU A 55 8.61 4.92 -10.96
N LEU A 56 8.40 6.00 -10.25
CA LEU A 56 9.42 7.00 -9.90
C LEU A 56 9.68 7.09 -8.39
N GLY A 57 8.99 6.24 -7.59
CA GLY A 57 9.14 6.28 -6.14
C GLY A 57 8.39 7.40 -5.42
N GLU A 58 7.45 8.09 -6.07
CA GLU A 58 6.80 9.28 -5.52
C GLU A 58 5.40 9.03 -4.93
N CYS A 59 4.61 8.13 -5.56
CA CYS A 59 3.18 8.05 -5.24
C CYS A 59 2.80 7.08 -4.12
N GLY A 60 3.68 6.15 -3.76
CA GLY A 60 3.46 5.16 -2.70
C GLY A 60 2.49 4.01 -3.04
N ALA A 61 1.81 4.03 -4.18
CA ALA A 61 0.80 3.01 -4.53
C ALA A 61 1.37 1.58 -4.60
N CYS A 62 2.68 1.46 -4.80
CA CYS A 62 3.40 0.19 -4.87
C CYS A 62 4.05 -0.24 -3.54
N ALA A 63 3.71 0.41 -2.43
CA ALA A 63 4.29 0.10 -1.12
C ALA A 63 4.01 -1.34 -0.69
N VAL A 64 5.06 -2.01 -0.19
CA VAL A 64 5.03 -3.34 0.41
C VAL A 64 5.96 -3.37 1.63
N LEU A 65 5.85 -4.38 2.49
CA LEU A 65 6.89 -4.62 3.50
C LEU A 65 7.88 -5.63 2.93
N LEU A 66 9.16 -5.36 3.06
CA LEU A 66 10.24 -6.28 2.72
C LEU A 66 11.11 -6.46 3.97
N ASP A 67 11.07 -7.67 4.55
CA ASP A 67 11.65 -8.00 5.87
C ASP A 67 11.15 -7.07 6.99
N GLY A 68 9.91 -6.61 6.90
CA GLY A 68 9.28 -5.70 7.86
C GLY A 68 9.47 -4.21 7.56
N ASP A 69 10.36 -3.84 6.66
CA ASP A 69 10.58 -2.45 6.26
C ASP A 69 9.66 -2.04 5.11
N LEU A 70 9.09 -0.84 5.20
CA LEU A 70 8.25 -0.25 4.15
C LEU A 70 9.14 0.16 2.98
N VAL A 71 8.92 -0.47 1.82
CA VAL A 71 9.64 -0.16 0.58
C VAL A 71 8.70 0.10 -0.58
N LEU A 72 9.17 0.83 -1.58
CA LEU A 72 8.45 1.05 -2.83
C LEU A 72 8.88 0.00 -3.86
N SER A 73 8.06 -1.00 -4.07
CA SER A 73 8.40 -2.18 -4.88
C SER A 73 8.76 -1.88 -6.35
N CYS A 74 8.36 -0.71 -6.87
CA CYS A 74 8.77 -0.26 -8.21
C CYS A 74 10.25 0.17 -8.30
N LEU A 75 10.92 0.40 -7.16
CA LEU A 75 12.33 0.77 -7.07
C LEU A 75 13.22 -0.35 -6.53
N VAL A 76 12.65 -1.50 -6.20
CA VAL A 76 13.39 -2.68 -5.72
C VAL A 76 13.59 -3.63 -6.89
N ALA A 77 14.85 -3.94 -7.24
CA ALA A 77 15.13 -4.97 -8.24
C ALA A 77 14.73 -6.35 -7.69
N ALA A 78 14.06 -7.16 -8.50
CA ALA A 78 13.56 -8.46 -8.05
C ALA A 78 14.69 -9.36 -7.52
N VAL A 79 15.89 -9.27 -8.11
CA VAL A 79 17.07 -10.03 -7.69
C VAL A 79 17.49 -9.73 -6.24
N GLU A 80 17.22 -8.53 -5.74
CA GLU A 80 17.53 -8.13 -4.35
C GLU A 80 16.58 -8.76 -3.32
N CYS A 81 15.51 -9.41 -3.79
CA CYS A 81 14.54 -10.10 -2.92
C CYS A 81 14.89 -11.56 -2.63
N GLN A 82 16.01 -12.06 -3.17
CA GLN A 82 16.46 -13.43 -2.92
C GLN A 82 16.55 -13.71 -1.41
N ASP A 83 15.91 -14.79 -0.96
CA ASP A 83 15.83 -15.25 0.44
C ASP A 83 15.17 -14.27 1.43
N ARG A 84 14.49 -13.24 0.93
CA ARG A 84 13.79 -12.23 1.74
C ARG A 84 12.30 -12.53 1.86
N SER A 85 11.62 -11.77 2.72
CA SER A 85 10.18 -11.90 2.97
C SER A 85 9.42 -10.62 2.59
N ALA A 86 8.51 -10.73 1.63
CA ALA A 86 7.64 -9.64 1.22
C ALA A 86 6.22 -9.83 1.77
N VAL A 87 5.60 -8.74 2.26
CA VAL A 87 4.18 -8.71 2.63
C VAL A 87 3.48 -7.64 1.82
N THR A 88 2.45 -8.05 1.10
CA THR A 88 1.56 -7.19 0.31
C THR A 88 0.24 -6.96 1.05
N VAL A 89 -0.64 -6.13 0.49
CA VAL A 89 -1.96 -5.89 1.07
C VAL A 89 -2.81 -7.17 1.20
N GLU A 90 -2.61 -8.14 0.31
CA GLU A 90 -3.27 -9.45 0.37
C GLU A 90 -2.85 -10.24 1.60
N GLY A 91 -1.60 -10.07 2.04
CA GLY A 91 -1.06 -10.75 3.22
C GLY A 91 -1.40 -10.07 4.55
N LEU A 92 -2.15 -8.97 4.55
CA LEU A 92 -2.59 -8.35 5.81
C LEU A 92 -3.68 -9.16 6.52
N ARG A 93 -4.49 -9.89 5.79
CA ARG A 93 -5.59 -10.69 6.35
C ARG A 93 -5.07 -11.82 7.23
N ASN A 94 -5.83 -12.12 8.28
CA ASN A 94 -5.61 -13.30 9.10
C ASN A 94 -6.69 -14.37 8.77
N GLY A 95 -6.41 -15.20 7.79
CA GLY A 95 -7.38 -16.15 7.27
C GLY A 95 -8.60 -15.45 6.65
N PRO A 96 -9.86 -15.78 7.07
CA PRO A 96 -11.06 -15.16 6.55
C PRO A 96 -11.30 -13.74 7.09
N GLU A 97 -10.68 -13.38 8.21
CA GLU A 97 -10.92 -12.11 8.89
C GLU A 97 -10.09 -10.98 8.29
N LEU A 98 -10.71 -9.80 8.22
CA LEU A 98 -10.01 -8.59 7.82
C LEU A 98 -9.05 -8.14 8.92
N HIS A 99 -7.90 -7.64 8.53
CA HIS A 99 -7.04 -6.91 9.47
C HIS A 99 -7.79 -5.67 10.01
N PRO A 100 -7.60 -5.26 11.30
CA PRO A 100 -8.26 -4.07 11.85
C PRO A 100 -8.15 -2.82 10.99
N LEU A 101 -7.00 -2.61 10.34
CA LEU A 101 -6.84 -1.52 9.36
C LEU A 101 -7.80 -1.64 8.18
N GLN A 102 -7.98 -2.84 7.62
CA GLN A 102 -8.89 -3.03 6.48
C GLN A 102 -10.35 -2.80 6.90
N ALA A 103 -10.75 -3.30 8.07
CA ALA A 103 -12.07 -3.07 8.64
C ALA A 103 -12.31 -1.58 8.89
N ALA A 104 -11.39 -0.89 9.57
CA ALA A 104 -11.50 0.53 9.86
C ALA A 104 -11.57 1.39 8.58
N PHE A 105 -10.79 1.06 7.53
CA PHE A 105 -10.87 1.75 6.25
C PHE A 105 -12.24 1.62 5.59
N ALA A 106 -12.87 0.44 5.68
CA ALA A 106 -14.23 0.22 5.19
C ALA A 106 -15.25 1.02 6.00
N ASP A 107 -15.18 0.92 7.33
CA ASP A 107 -16.15 1.55 8.24
C ASP A 107 -16.10 3.08 8.18
N HIS A 108 -14.90 3.66 8.06
CA HIS A 108 -14.71 5.12 8.01
C HIS A 108 -14.82 5.72 6.61
N GLY A 109 -15.12 4.92 5.57
CA GLY A 109 -15.17 5.40 4.20
C GLY A 109 -13.83 5.97 3.71
N ALA A 110 -12.72 5.39 4.18
CA ALA A 110 -11.36 5.85 3.90
C ALA A 110 -10.88 5.54 2.47
N ALA A 111 -11.75 4.97 1.63
CA ALA A 111 -11.50 4.68 0.23
C ALA A 111 -12.60 5.25 -0.65
N GLN A 112 -12.22 5.84 -1.79
CA GLN A 112 -13.15 6.25 -2.85
C GLN A 112 -12.86 5.44 -4.12
N CYS A 113 -11.89 5.83 -4.95
CA CYS A 113 -11.51 5.01 -6.10
C CYS A 113 -10.75 3.74 -5.71
N GLY A 114 -10.16 3.67 -4.52
CA GLY A 114 -9.47 2.50 -3.97
C GLY A 114 -8.03 2.32 -4.46
N TYR A 115 -7.53 3.15 -5.38
CA TYR A 115 -6.22 2.92 -6.00
C TYR A 115 -5.05 3.09 -5.03
N CYS A 116 -5.07 4.11 -4.18
CA CYS A 116 -4.04 4.32 -3.15
C CYS A 116 -4.20 3.41 -1.92
N THR A 117 -5.38 2.83 -1.73
CA THR A 117 -5.74 2.12 -0.49
C THR A 117 -4.77 0.99 -0.12
N PRO A 118 -4.29 0.14 -1.03
CA PRO A 118 -3.32 -0.89 -0.68
C PRO A 118 -2.02 -0.33 -0.09
N GLY A 119 -1.44 0.68 -0.72
CA GLY A 119 -0.23 1.34 -0.22
C GLY A 119 -0.45 2.02 1.13
N MET A 120 -1.59 2.70 1.31
CA MET A 120 -1.99 3.31 2.58
C MET A 120 -2.09 2.28 3.71
N LEU A 121 -2.72 1.13 3.45
CA LEU A 121 -2.88 0.05 4.42
C LEU A 121 -1.53 -0.54 4.85
N VAL A 122 -0.62 -0.79 3.90
CA VAL A 122 0.71 -1.33 4.19
C VAL A 122 1.56 -0.31 4.96
N ALA A 123 1.52 0.98 4.58
CA ALA A 123 2.23 2.04 5.28
C ALA A 123 1.68 2.23 6.71
N ALA A 124 0.35 2.23 6.88
CA ALA A 124 -0.28 2.31 8.19
C ALA A 124 0.07 1.09 9.07
N LYS A 125 0.12 -0.12 8.50
CA LYS A 125 0.58 -1.32 9.22
C LYS A 125 2.00 -1.13 9.73
N SER A 126 2.92 -0.70 8.88
CA SER A 126 4.31 -0.43 9.27
C SER A 126 4.42 0.60 10.40
N LEU A 127 3.57 1.63 10.39
CA LEU A 127 3.49 2.58 11.50
C LEU A 127 3.02 1.92 12.79
N LEU A 128 1.88 1.20 12.76
CA LEU A 128 1.24 0.65 13.96
C LEU A 128 2.04 -0.49 14.60
N GLU A 129 2.88 -1.18 13.85
CA GLU A 129 3.82 -2.17 14.40
C GLU A 129 4.95 -1.52 15.21
N ARG A 130 5.38 -0.32 14.81
CA ARG A 130 6.44 0.44 15.50
C ARG A 130 5.90 1.37 16.58
N ASN A 131 4.72 1.91 16.39
CA ASN A 131 4.03 2.80 17.31
C ASN A 131 2.54 2.44 17.39
N PRO A 132 2.12 1.68 18.42
CA PRO A 132 0.74 1.24 18.55
C PRO A 132 -0.26 2.35 18.91
N ASP A 133 0.21 3.51 19.33
CA ASP A 133 -0.63 4.66 19.72
C ASP A 133 -0.12 5.97 19.08
N PRO A 134 -0.19 6.07 17.73
CA PRO A 134 0.32 7.24 17.05
C PRO A 134 -0.59 8.46 17.22
N SER A 135 0.02 9.63 17.39
CA SER A 135 -0.70 10.90 17.23
C SER A 135 -1.15 11.11 15.79
N ARG A 136 -2.11 12.04 15.60
CA ARG A 136 -2.57 12.40 14.25
C ARG A 136 -1.44 12.90 13.36
N ASP A 137 -0.50 13.66 13.89
CA ASP A 137 0.65 14.17 13.15
C ASP A 137 1.61 13.03 12.75
N GLN A 138 1.82 12.04 13.62
CA GLN A 138 2.62 10.86 13.30
C GLN A 138 1.96 9.99 12.22
N ILE A 139 0.63 9.89 12.22
CA ILE A 139 -0.12 9.23 11.13
C ILE A 139 0.07 10.00 9.82
N ALA A 140 -0.07 11.33 9.85
CA ALA A 140 0.10 12.17 8.67
C ALA A 140 1.53 12.06 8.11
N GLU A 141 2.54 12.08 8.96
CA GLU A 141 3.95 11.91 8.57
C GLU A 141 4.19 10.53 7.96
N ALA A 142 3.74 9.46 8.58
CA ALA A 142 3.93 8.10 8.09
C ALA A 142 3.25 7.85 6.72
N LEU A 143 2.15 8.55 6.45
CA LEU A 143 1.42 8.47 5.19
C LEU A 143 1.80 9.56 4.18
N SER A 144 2.76 10.42 4.47
CA SER A 144 3.15 11.55 3.59
C SER A 144 3.64 11.10 2.21
N GLY A 145 4.26 9.92 2.13
CA GLY A 145 4.70 9.29 0.88
C GLY A 145 3.60 8.55 0.11
N GLN A 146 2.35 8.54 0.61
CA GLN A 146 1.23 7.83 0.02
C GLN A 146 0.23 8.84 -0.56
N ILE A 147 0.19 9.00 -1.89
CA ILE A 147 -0.63 10.04 -2.53
C ILE A 147 -2.07 9.54 -2.75
N CYS A 148 -3.03 10.29 -2.20
CA CYS A 148 -4.45 10.13 -2.49
C CYS A 148 -5.05 11.39 -3.11
N ARG A 149 -5.66 11.27 -4.29
CA ARG A 149 -6.29 12.40 -5.00
C ARG A 149 -7.76 12.59 -4.64
N CYS A 150 -8.39 11.63 -3.96
CA CYS A 150 -9.84 11.57 -3.82
C CYS A 150 -10.35 12.01 -2.45
N THR A 151 -9.74 11.54 -1.35
CA THR A 151 -10.32 11.55 0.00
C THR A 151 -10.03 12.80 0.81
N GLY A 152 -9.00 13.57 0.47
CA GLY A 152 -8.51 14.66 1.33
C GLY A 152 -7.91 14.18 2.65
N TYR A 153 -7.63 12.87 2.80
CA TYR A 153 -6.92 12.20 3.90
C TYR A 153 -7.66 12.12 5.25
N LEU A 154 -8.67 12.94 5.52
CA LEU A 154 -9.31 13.01 6.84
C LEU A 154 -9.81 11.64 7.31
N GLN A 155 -10.63 10.97 6.48
CA GLN A 155 -11.14 9.64 6.78
C GLN A 155 -10.05 8.57 6.87
N ILE A 156 -8.96 8.73 6.10
CA ILE A 156 -7.80 7.82 6.16
C ILE A 156 -7.13 7.93 7.54
N PHE A 157 -6.87 9.15 8.01
CA PHE A 157 -6.26 9.35 9.33
C PHE A 157 -7.16 8.85 10.46
N ASP A 158 -8.46 9.09 10.36
CA ASP A 158 -9.44 8.62 11.33
C ASP A 158 -9.52 7.09 11.36
N ALA A 159 -9.48 6.45 10.18
CA ALA A 159 -9.43 4.98 10.06
C ALA A 159 -8.17 4.38 10.68
N VAL A 160 -7.00 4.98 10.46
CA VAL A 160 -5.74 4.51 11.07
C VAL A 160 -5.78 4.65 12.58
N ALA A 161 -6.28 5.78 13.11
CA ALA A 161 -6.44 6.00 14.54
C ALA A 161 -7.44 5.00 15.16
N ALA A 162 -8.55 4.71 14.47
CA ALA A 162 -9.52 3.70 14.90
C ALA A 162 -8.91 2.30 14.91
N ALA A 163 -8.18 1.92 13.86
CA ALA A 163 -7.49 0.63 13.79
C ALA A 163 -6.45 0.46 14.91
N ALA A 164 -5.70 1.52 15.23
CA ALA A 164 -4.75 1.52 16.34
C ALA A 164 -5.44 1.16 17.67
N ARG A 165 -6.61 1.75 17.96
CA ARG A 165 -7.41 1.43 19.15
C ARG A 165 -7.91 -0.01 19.13
N MET A 166 -8.47 -0.46 17.98
CA MET A 166 -8.92 -1.86 17.81
C MET A 166 -7.79 -2.85 18.11
N MET A 167 -6.58 -2.59 17.62
CA MET A 167 -5.42 -3.46 17.83
C MET A 167 -4.97 -3.50 19.30
N ARG A 168 -5.24 -2.44 20.09
CA ARG A 168 -5.02 -2.43 21.54
C ARG A 168 -6.17 -3.00 22.36
N GLY A 169 -7.25 -3.49 21.70
CA GLY A 169 -8.45 -4.00 22.37
C GLY A 169 -9.36 -2.91 22.94
N GLU A 170 -9.21 -1.67 22.47
CA GLU A 170 -10.03 -0.54 22.87
C GLU A 170 -11.22 -0.37 21.90
N PRO A 171 -12.35 0.21 22.35
CA PRO A 171 -13.45 0.52 21.44
C PRO A 171 -13.02 1.55 20.40
N ALA A 172 -13.23 1.23 19.12
CA ALA A 172 -13.03 2.19 18.05
C ALA A 172 -14.06 3.34 18.15
N PRO A 173 -13.69 4.59 17.87
CA PRO A 173 -14.66 5.67 17.76
C PRO A 173 -15.58 5.40 16.58
N PRO A 174 -16.86 5.81 16.64
CA PRO A 174 -17.74 5.68 15.50
C PRO A 174 -17.19 6.49 14.33
N PRO A 175 -17.42 6.02 13.08
CA PRO A 175 -17.00 6.75 11.90
C PRO A 175 -17.61 8.16 11.90
N GLN A 176 -16.77 9.16 11.71
CA GLN A 176 -17.24 10.52 11.47
C GLN A 176 -17.68 10.59 10.02
N LEU A 177 -18.95 10.31 9.77
CA LEU A 177 -19.53 10.53 8.44
C LEU A 177 -19.26 11.98 8.03
N PRO A 178 -18.85 12.22 6.77
CA PRO A 178 -18.73 13.58 6.28
C PRO A 178 -20.05 14.29 6.58
N ARG A 179 -19.98 15.49 7.18
CA ARG A 179 -21.18 16.30 7.40
C ARG A 179 -21.79 16.47 6.02
N VAL A 180 -22.89 15.76 5.78
CA VAL A 180 -23.73 16.05 4.62
C VAL A 180 -24.10 17.52 4.84
N TYR A 181 -23.66 18.40 3.93
CA TYR A 181 -24.13 19.78 3.90
C TYR A 181 -25.65 19.68 3.71
N ARG A 182 -26.37 19.66 4.82
CA ARG A 182 -27.79 19.99 4.80
C ARG A 182 -27.76 21.48 4.55
N GLY A 183 -28.00 21.85 3.31
CA GLY A 183 -28.24 23.24 3.01
C GLY A 183 -29.25 23.72 4.04
N ASP A 184 -28.79 24.55 4.96
CA ASP A 184 -29.66 25.22 5.88
C ASP A 184 -30.64 25.94 4.96
N GLY A 185 -31.85 25.44 4.94
CA GLY A 185 -32.91 26.10 4.18
C GLY A 185 -32.84 27.56 4.58
N ASP A 186 -32.47 28.39 3.61
CA ASP A 186 -32.50 29.83 3.75
C ASP A 186 -33.90 30.19 4.19
N GLY A 187 -34.05 30.35 5.50
CA GLY A 187 -35.28 30.82 6.11
C GLY A 187 -35.54 32.29 5.74
N ARG A 188 -35.81 32.53 4.47
CA ARG A 188 -36.46 33.74 4.03
C ARG A 188 -37.95 33.53 4.25
N GLU A 189 -38.40 33.90 5.44
CA GLU A 189 -39.80 34.26 5.64
C GLU A 189 -40.02 35.58 4.91
N ASP A 190 -40.87 35.54 3.87
CA ASP A 190 -41.50 36.75 3.28
C ASP A 190 -42.62 37.26 4.19
#